data_94bb1401e45142c9708c6c4260af513d
#
_entry.id   94bb1401e45142c9708c6c4260af513d
#
_cell.length_a   1.000
_cell.length_b   1.000
_cell.length_c   1.000
_cell.angle_alpha   90.00
_cell.angle_beta   90.00
_cell.angle_gamma   90.00
#
_symmetry.space_group_name_H-M   'P 1'
#
loop_
_entity.id
_entity.type
_entity.pdbx_description
1 polymer ?
#
loop_
_entity_poly.entity_id
_entity_poly.type
_entity_poly.pdbx_seq_one_letter_code
_entity_poly.pdbx_strand_id
1 'polypeptide(L)'
;MQIKLIQSEKMSGLGQLAAGIAHEINNPINFIAGNLDYAQEYAHNLLKIIHLYQEDYVKPTPRIQAAIDEIELEFLEEDFIKILNSINFGTQRIQEIVKSMRIFSRVDEAEVKTVNIHEGIDSTLTLLHHRLKAKPDHPEIELIKEYGQLPQVECHAGQLNQVFMNIISNAIDALDESNQQRSFAEIQQHPNRIQIFTKVIDDNWVAIHISDNGRGVCETVGSKLFDPFFTTKPIGKGTGLGLSISYQIIVEKHGGRLYCQPVSGKGIEFVIEIPIRQQASQAA
;
A
#
# COMPACT_ATOMS: atom_id res chain seq x y z
N MET A 1 29.34 5.90 -7.28
CA MET A 1 28.72 7.22 -7.38
C MET A 1 27.63 7.29 -8.46
N GLN A 2 27.91 6.92 -9.72
CA GLN A 2 26.94 6.99 -10.85
C GLN A 2 25.66 6.16 -10.67
N ILE A 3 25.71 4.94 -10.13
CA ILE A 3 24.51 4.07 -9.98
C ILE A 3 23.58 4.56 -8.88
N LYS A 4 24.12 5.19 -7.81
CA LYS A 4 23.29 5.84 -6.78
C LYS A 4 22.53 7.04 -7.36
N LEU A 5 23.16 7.80 -8.27
CA LEU A 5 22.51 8.89 -9.02
C LEU A 5 21.37 8.34 -9.89
N ILE A 6 21.60 7.27 -10.64
CA ILE A 6 20.61 6.66 -11.55
C ILE A 6 19.38 6.14 -10.78
N GLN A 7 19.56 5.57 -9.58
CA GLN A 7 18.42 5.09 -8.79
C GLN A 7 17.68 6.23 -8.09
N SER A 8 18.39 7.25 -7.63
CA SER A 8 17.81 8.50 -7.13
C SER A 8 17.09 9.24 -8.25
N GLU A 9 17.69 9.37 -9.44
CA GLU A 9 17.04 9.94 -10.62
C GLU A 9 15.80 9.14 -11.07
N LYS A 10 15.85 7.79 -11.04
CA LYS A 10 14.68 6.96 -11.35
C LYS A 10 13.55 7.15 -10.34
N MET A 11 13.87 7.29 -9.05
CA MET A 11 12.85 7.55 -8.03
C MET A 11 12.33 8.99 -8.10
N SER A 12 13.20 9.98 -8.33
CA SER A 12 12.84 11.37 -8.56
C SER A 12 11.99 11.52 -9.82
N GLY A 13 12.41 10.93 -10.94
CA GLY A 13 11.64 10.94 -12.18
C GLY A 13 10.28 10.22 -12.04
N LEU A 14 10.22 9.13 -11.28
CA LEU A 14 8.96 8.45 -10.95
C LEU A 14 8.06 9.34 -10.07
N GLY A 15 8.66 10.09 -9.15
CA GLY A 15 7.97 11.04 -8.28
C GLY A 15 7.31 12.18 -9.07
N GLN A 16 8.07 12.88 -9.91
CA GLN A 16 7.55 14.00 -10.72
C GLN A 16 6.49 13.55 -11.73
N LEU A 17 6.72 12.40 -12.40
CA LEU A 17 5.73 11.81 -13.30
C LEU A 17 4.48 11.38 -12.54
N ALA A 18 4.61 10.78 -11.35
CA ALA A 18 3.49 10.37 -10.53
C ALA A 18 2.62 11.54 -10.07
N ALA A 19 3.20 12.70 -9.74
CA ALA A 19 2.43 13.89 -9.39
C ALA A 19 1.61 14.44 -10.56
N GLY A 20 2.21 14.51 -11.76
CA GLY A 20 1.52 14.95 -12.98
C GLY A 20 0.39 13.99 -13.38
N ILE A 21 0.70 12.69 -13.44
CA ILE A 21 -0.26 11.63 -13.76
C ILE A 21 -1.39 11.59 -12.71
N ALA A 22 -1.07 11.76 -11.42
CA ALA A 22 -2.07 11.78 -10.36
C ALA A 22 -3.10 12.91 -10.56
N HIS A 23 -2.66 14.08 -11.02
CA HIS A 23 -3.57 15.19 -11.31
C HIS A 23 -4.47 14.90 -12.53
N GLU A 24 -3.88 14.33 -13.59
CA GLU A 24 -4.61 13.97 -14.81
C GLU A 24 -5.59 12.81 -14.61
N ILE A 25 -5.29 11.85 -13.72
CA ILE A 25 -6.21 10.77 -13.38
C ILE A 25 -7.30 11.23 -12.42
N ASN A 26 -7.00 12.12 -11.46
CA ASN A 26 -8.02 12.62 -10.53
C ASN A 26 -9.15 13.36 -11.23
N ASN A 27 -8.86 14.09 -12.32
CA ASN A 27 -9.88 14.83 -13.04
C ASN A 27 -11.02 13.95 -13.57
N PRO A 28 -10.80 12.92 -14.44
CA PRO A 28 -11.87 12.04 -14.90
C PRO A 28 -12.50 11.22 -13.76
N ILE A 29 -11.73 10.82 -12.75
CA ILE A 29 -12.25 10.06 -11.63
C ILE A 29 -13.23 10.87 -10.77
N ASN A 30 -12.95 12.15 -10.54
CA ASN A 30 -13.88 13.02 -9.82
C ASN A 30 -15.19 13.24 -10.60
N PHE A 31 -15.13 13.31 -11.95
CA PHE A 31 -16.33 13.34 -12.79
C PHE A 31 -17.14 12.04 -12.69
N ILE A 32 -16.46 10.87 -12.68
CA ILE A 32 -17.13 9.58 -12.54
C ILE A 32 -17.79 9.49 -11.17
N ALA A 33 -17.07 9.81 -10.07
CA ALA A 33 -17.59 9.76 -8.71
C ALA A 33 -18.83 10.66 -8.55
N GLY A 34 -18.73 11.94 -8.98
CA GLY A 34 -19.84 12.88 -8.87
C GLY A 34 -21.07 12.48 -9.68
N ASN A 35 -20.90 11.88 -10.86
CA ASN A 35 -22.02 11.39 -11.66
C ASN A 35 -22.61 10.11 -11.09
N LEU A 36 -21.82 9.29 -10.41
CA LEU A 36 -22.27 8.02 -9.86
C LEU A 36 -23.23 8.22 -8.68
N ASP A 37 -23.00 9.24 -7.85
CA ASP A 37 -23.91 9.60 -6.76
C ASP A 37 -25.31 9.95 -7.31
N TYR A 38 -25.38 10.75 -8.39
CA TYR A 38 -26.65 11.04 -9.06
C TYR A 38 -27.26 9.80 -9.72
N ALA A 39 -26.44 8.94 -10.34
CA ALA A 39 -26.94 7.72 -10.97
C ALA A 39 -27.56 6.76 -9.93
N GLN A 40 -26.95 6.64 -8.74
CA GLN A 40 -27.52 5.86 -7.64
C GLN A 40 -28.84 6.43 -7.13
N GLU A 41 -28.91 7.75 -6.96
CA GLU A 41 -30.16 8.43 -6.56
C GLU A 41 -31.26 8.23 -7.59
N TYR A 42 -30.95 8.41 -8.89
CA TYR A 42 -31.94 8.21 -9.97
C TYR A 42 -32.40 6.76 -10.07
N ALA A 43 -31.47 5.80 -9.94
CA ALA A 43 -31.81 4.38 -9.90
C ALA A 43 -32.78 4.08 -8.77
N HIS A 44 -32.46 4.54 -7.56
CA HIS A 44 -33.32 4.33 -6.38
C HIS A 44 -34.73 4.92 -6.57
N ASN A 45 -34.81 6.14 -7.10
CA ASN A 45 -36.08 6.80 -7.37
C ASN A 45 -36.90 6.08 -8.44
N LEU A 46 -36.28 5.56 -9.51
CA LEU A 46 -36.96 4.80 -10.55
C LEU A 46 -37.47 3.45 -10.02
N LEU A 47 -36.66 2.73 -9.27
CA LEU A 47 -37.05 1.46 -8.63
C LEU A 47 -38.21 1.66 -7.64
N LYS A 48 -38.16 2.75 -6.86
CA LYS A 48 -39.26 3.10 -5.97
C LYS A 48 -40.60 3.32 -6.73
N ILE A 49 -40.56 3.97 -7.89
CA ILE A 49 -41.77 4.15 -8.73
C ILE A 49 -42.25 2.82 -9.27
N ILE A 50 -41.33 1.94 -9.72
CA ILE A 50 -41.67 0.60 -10.20
C ILE A 50 -42.37 -0.20 -9.10
N HIS A 51 -41.85 -0.23 -7.90
CA HIS A 51 -42.43 -0.92 -6.76
C HIS A 51 -43.84 -0.38 -6.42
N LEU A 52 -44.04 0.95 -6.40
CA LEU A 52 -45.33 1.55 -6.18
C LEU A 52 -46.36 1.13 -7.27
N TYR A 53 -45.94 1.06 -8.55
CA TYR A 53 -46.78 0.56 -9.61
C TYR A 53 -47.11 -0.92 -9.43
N GLN A 54 -46.20 -1.75 -8.98
CA GLN A 54 -46.45 -3.17 -8.70
C GLN A 54 -47.38 -3.37 -7.52
N GLU A 55 -47.35 -2.53 -6.50
CA GLU A 55 -48.25 -2.53 -5.35
C GLU A 55 -49.70 -2.14 -5.77
N ASP A 56 -49.83 -1.08 -6.57
CA ASP A 56 -51.15 -0.57 -7.00
C ASP A 56 -51.78 -1.43 -8.11
N TYR A 57 -50.96 -2.01 -9.01
CA TYR A 57 -51.39 -2.84 -10.13
C TYR A 57 -51.05 -4.31 -9.91
N VAL A 58 -51.77 -4.95 -8.98
CA VAL A 58 -51.57 -6.36 -8.60
C VAL A 58 -51.71 -7.34 -9.78
N LYS A 59 -52.42 -6.96 -10.86
CA LYS A 59 -52.55 -7.75 -12.09
C LYS A 59 -52.15 -6.91 -13.30
N PRO A 60 -50.89 -6.97 -13.72
CA PRO A 60 -50.44 -6.29 -14.92
C PRO A 60 -51.17 -6.82 -16.18
N THR A 61 -51.28 -5.99 -17.20
CA THR A 61 -51.77 -6.42 -18.50
C THR A 61 -50.87 -7.50 -19.10
N PRO A 62 -51.34 -8.41 -19.97
CA PRO A 62 -50.51 -9.43 -20.61
C PRO A 62 -49.27 -8.86 -21.31
N ARG A 63 -49.36 -7.63 -21.85
CA ARG A 63 -48.26 -6.94 -22.49
C ARG A 63 -47.20 -6.49 -21.48
N ILE A 64 -47.62 -6.01 -20.32
CA ILE A 64 -46.69 -5.59 -19.24
C ILE A 64 -46.02 -6.82 -18.63
N GLN A 65 -46.82 -7.90 -18.40
CA GLN A 65 -46.27 -9.14 -17.86
C GLN A 65 -45.23 -9.75 -18.79
N ALA A 66 -45.49 -9.82 -20.09
CA ALA A 66 -44.50 -10.30 -21.06
C ALA A 66 -43.21 -9.49 -21.06
N ALA A 67 -43.29 -8.15 -20.90
CA ALA A 67 -42.10 -7.29 -20.79
C ALA A 67 -41.33 -7.52 -19.48
N ILE A 68 -42.02 -7.70 -18.35
CA ILE A 68 -41.40 -8.00 -17.05
C ILE A 68 -40.64 -9.33 -17.13
N ASP A 69 -41.27 -10.36 -17.73
CA ASP A 69 -40.68 -11.69 -17.88
C ASP A 69 -39.48 -11.66 -18.85
N GLU A 70 -39.56 -10.88 -19.95
CA GLU A 70 -38.48 -10.75 -20.94
C GLU A 70 -37.21 -10.11 -20.37
N ILE A 71 -37.38 -9.08 -19.51
CA ILE A 71 -36.23 -8.37 -18.92
C ILE A 71 -35.78 -8.97 -17.60
N GLU A 72 -36.45 -10.00 -17.09
CA GLU A 72 -36.16 -10.56 -15.77
C GLU A 72 -36.05 -9.46 -14.67
N LEU A 73 -37.15 -8.69 -14.52
CA LEU A 73 -37.15 -7.42 -13.77
C LEU A 73 -36.57 -7.55 -12.36
N GLU A 74 -36.87 -8.59 -11.60
CA GLU A 74 -36.34 -8.82 -10.24
C GLU A 74 -34.81 -8.96 -10.26
N PHE A 75 -34.28 -9.73 -11.22
CA PHE A 75 -32.85 -9.88 -11.39
C PHE A 75 -32.19 -8.55 -11.79
N LEU A 76 -32.80 -7.82 -12.73
CA LEU A 76 -32.30 -6.53 -13.20
C LEU A 76 -32.22 -5.50 -12.06
N GLU A 77 -33.23 -5.43 -11.19
CA GLU A 77 -33.26 -4.51 -10.05
C GLU A 77 -32.09 -4.77 -9.09
N GLU A 78 -31.88 -6.04 -8.72
CA GLU A 78 -30.76 -6.41 -7.84
C GLU A 78 -29.39 -6.18 -8.50
N ASP A 79 -29.26 -6.60 -9.77
CA ASP A 79 -27.98 -6.53 -10.48
C ASP A 79 -27.59 -5.09 -10.79
N PHE A 80 -28.55 -4.23 -11.14
CA PHE A 80 -28.29 -2.81 -11.42
C PHE A 80 -27.68 -2.09 -10.21
N ILE A 81 -28.21 -2.33 -9.01
CA ILE A 81 -27.65 -1.76 -7.78
C ILE A 81 -26.25 -2.33 -7.49
N LYS A 82 -26.03 -3.64 -7.70
CA LYS A 82 -24.73 -4.28 -7.54
C LYS A 82 -23.68 -3.67 -8.50
N ILE A 83 -24.06 -3.42 -9.74
CA ILE A 83 -23.20 -2.77 -10.74
C ILE A 83 -22.81 -1.36 -10.29
N LEU A 84 -23.77 -0.52 -9.87
CA LEU A 84 -23.48 0.84 -9.40
C LEU A 84 -22.56 0.83 -8.18
N ASN A 85 -22.77 -0.06 -7.23
CA ASN A 85 -21.90 -0.24 -6.07
C ASN A 85 -20.49 -0.69 -6.47
N SER A 86 -20.37 -1.58 -7.45
CA SER A 86 -19.08 -2.06 -7.96
C SER A 86 -18.30 -0.94 -8.63
N ILE A 87 -18.95 -0.08 -9.42
CA ILE A 87 -18.34 1.09 -10.05
C ILE A 87 -17.89 2.07 -8.97
N ASN A 88 -18.70 2.31 -7.93
CA ASN A 88 -18.34 3.19 -6.82
C ASN A 88 -17.09 2.68 -6.09
N PHE A 89 -17.06 1.39 -5.74
CA PHE A 89 -15.90 0.76 -5.12
C PHE A 89 -14.64 0.89 -5.99
N GLY A 90 -14.75 0.63 -7.31
CA GLY A 90 -13.65 0.80 -8.26
C GLY A 90 -13.13 2.24 -8.31
N THR A 91 -14.04 3.22 -8.32
CA THR A 91 -13.71 4.65 -8.35
C THR A 91 -12.99 5.09 -7.07
N GLN A 92 -13.51 4.71 -5.91
CA GLN A 92 -12.86 4.97 -4.61
C GLN A 92 -11.46 4.35 -4.56
N ARG A 93 -11.31 3.12 -5.06
CA ARG A 93 -10.04 2.43 -5.12
C ARG A 93 -9.00 3.18 -5.96
N ILE A 94 -9.40 3.73 -7.11
CA ILE A 94 -8.50 4.52 -7.96
C ILE A 94 -8.10 5.81 -7.21
N GLN A 95 -9.03 6.48 -6.54
CA GLN A 95 -8.73 7.68 -5.73
C GLN A 95 -7.70 7.38 -4.63
N GLU A 96 -7.82 6.25 -3.93
CA GLU A 96 -6.85 5.81 -2.91
C GLU A 96 -5.47 5.59 -3.51
N ILE A 97 -5.37 4.91 -4.66
CA ILE A 97 -4.11 4.67 -5.36
C ILE A 97 -3.46 6.00 -5.76
N VAL A 98 -4.24 6.91 -6.35
CA VAL A 98 -3.73 8.22 -6.79
C VAL A 98 -3.29 9.08 -5.60
N LYS A 99 -4.03 9.05 -4.49
CA LYS A 99 -3.62 9.70 -3.24
C LYS A 99 -2.29 9.13 -2.73
N SER A 100 -2.15 7.81 -2.74
CA SER A 100 -0.93 7.12 -2.30
C SER A 100 0.26 7.43 -3.22
N MET A 101 0.05 7.47 -4.53
CA MET A 101 1.06 7.93 -5.50
C MET A 101 1.51 9.36 -5.23
N ARG A 102 0.60 10.26 -4.89
CA ARG A 102 0.93 11.65 -4.56
C ARG A 102 1.74 11.77 -3.26
N ILE A 103 1.39 11.00 -2.23
CA ILE A 103 2.15 10.97 -0.97
C ILE A 103 3.55 10.41 -1.22
N PHE A 104 3.66 9.35 -2.03
CA PHE A 104 4.93 8.75 -2.41
C PHE A 104 5.79 9.65 -3.30
N SER A 105 5.18 10.40 -4.21
CA SER A 105 5.83 11.31 -5.17
C SER A 105 6.57 12.49 -4.54
N ARG A 106 6.31 12.81 -3.26
CA ARG A 106 7.01 13.87 -2.52
C ARG A 106 8.49 13.58 -2.23
N VAL A 107 9.07 12.58 -2.90
CA VAL A 107 10.48 12.16 -2.73
C VAL A 107 11.46 13.32 -2.97
N ASP A 108 11.12 14.28 -3.83
CA ASP A 108 11.96 15.43 -4.18
C ASP A 108 11.80 16.65 -3.26
N GLU A 109 10.86 16.63 -2.31
CA GLU A 109 10.77 17.73 -1.34
C GLU A 109 11.96 17.62 -0.37
N ALA A 110 12.97 18.46 -0.59
CA ALA A 110 14.15 18.56 0.28
C ALA A 110 13.82 19.11 1.69
N GLU A 111 12.57 19.54 1.90
CA GLU A 111 12.13 20.15 3.15
C GLU A 111 11.74 19.09 4.19
N VAL A 112 12.18 19.33 5.42
CA VAL A 112 11.69 18.63 6.61
C VAL A 112 10.25 19.09 6.89
N LYS A 113 9.33 18.15 7.00
CA LYS A 113 7.92 18.42 7.29
C LYS A 113 7.45 17.58 8.49
N THR A 114 6.53 18.15 9.22
CA THR A 114 5.83 17.43 10.31
C THR A 114 4.72 16.57 9.71
N VAL A 115 4.84 15.25 9.84
CA VAL A 115 3.93 14.29 9.20
C VAL A 115 3.48 13.19 10.13
N ASN A 116 2.35 12.56 9.78
CA ASN A 116 1.91 11.31 10.38
C ASN A 116 2.62 10.13 9.68
N ILE A 117 3.43 9.39 10.42
CA ILE A 117 4.21 8.25 9.91
C ILE A 117 3.30 7.14 9.35
N HIS A 118 2.15 6.89 9.98
CA HIS A 118 1.21 5.85 9.54
C HIS A 118 0.65 6.11 8.14
N GLU A 119 0.44 7.38 7.76
CA GLU A 119 0.01 7.72 6.39
C GLU A 119 1.04 7.32 5.32
N GLY A 120 2.34 7.46 5.62
CA GLY A 120 3.42 7.01 4.74
C GLY A 120 3.46 5.49 4.59
N ILE A 121 3.30 4.76 5.69
CA ILE A 121 3.23 3.29 5.69
C ILE A 121 2.00 2.82 4.92
N ASP A 122 0.81 3.35 5.21
CA ASP A 122 -0.44 2.95 4.57
C ASP A 122 -0.43 3.27 3.06
N SER A 123 0.15 4.40 2.66
CA SER A 123 0.34 4.75 1.25
C SER A 123 1.24 3.75 0.53
N THR A 124 2.33 3.32 1.19
CA THR A 124 3.24 2.30 0.66
C THR A 124 2.54 0.95 0.50
N LEU A 125 1.76 0.52 1.50
CA LEU A 125 0.97 -0.71 1.46
C LEU A 125 -0.09 -0.68 0.35
N THR A 126 -0.73 0.48 0.12
CA THR A 126 -1.69 0.67 -0.98
C THR A 126 -1.01 0.47 -2.34
N LEU A 127 0.18 1.01 -2.56
CA LEU A 127 0.94 0.81 -3.78
C LEU A 127 1.38 -0.65 -3.99
N LEU A 128 1.72 -1.34 -2.91
CA LEU A 128 2.13 -2.75 -2.94
C LEU A 128 0.96 -3.74 -2.87
N HIS A 129 -0.29 -3.25 -2.77
CA HIS A 129 -1.47 -4.08 -2.56
C HIS A 129 -1.60 -5.24 -3.57
N HIS A 130 -1.30 -4.99 -4.86
CA HIS A 130 -1.34 -6.01 -5.90
C HIS A 130 -0.35 -7.17 -5.66
N ARG A 131 0.72 -6.94 -4.89
CA ARG A 131 1.69 -7.97 -4.49
C ARG A 131 1.28 -8.73 -3.24
N LEU A 132 0.45 -8.13 -2.39
CA LEU A 132 -0.04 -8.73 -1.15
C LEU A 132 -1.22 -9.68 -1.38
N LYS A 133 -2.02 -9.46 -2.44
CA LYS A 133 -3.21 -10.23 -2.79
C LYS A 133 -2.87 -11.68 -3.18
N ALA A 134 -3.88 -12.54 -3.01
CA ALA A 134 -3.82 -13.92 -3.46
C ALA A 134 -3.48 -14.01 -4.94
N LYS A 135 -2.64 -14.99 -5.29
CA LYS A 135 -2.27 -15.37 -6.65
C LYS A 135 -2.53 -16.85 -6.87
N PRO A 136 -2.47 -17.34 -8.13
CA PRO A 136 -2.69 -18.76 -8.39
C PRO A 136 -1.75 -19.72 -7.64
N ASP A 137 -0.57 -19.25 -7.30
CA ASP A 137 0.51 -20.00 -6.64
C ASP A 137 0.57 -19.82 -5.13
N HIS A 138 -0.08 -18.78 -4.56
CA HIS A 138 -0.12 -18.59 -3.11
C HIS A 138 -1.35 -17.80 -2.65
N PRO A 139 -1.84 -18.04 -1.39
CA PRO A 139 -2.85 -17.23 -0.73
C PRO A 139 -2.39 -15.78 -0.52
N GLU A 140 -3.33 -14.90 -0.17
CA GLU A 140 -3.04 -13.53 0.26
C GLU A 140 -2.08 -13.51 1.46
N ILE A 141 -1.13 -12.56 1.46
CA ILE A 141 -0.22 -12.32 2.57
C ILE A 141 -1.00 -11.63 3.70
N GLU A 142 -1.00 -12.23 4.88
CA GLU A 142 -1.64 -11.67 6.07
C GLU A 142 -0.87 -10.44 6.53
N LEU A 143 -1.55 -9.29 6.52
CA LEU A 143 -0.98 -8.03 6.96
C LEU A 143 -1.52 -7.65 8.34
N ILE A 144 -0.66 -7.65 9.36
CA ILE A 144 -0.99 -7.26 10.72
C ILE A 144 -0.43 -5.87 11.00
N LYS A 145 -1.31 -4.94 11.37
CA LYS A 145 -0.94 -3.57 11.74
C LYS A 145 -1.25 -3.32 13.21
N GLU A 146 -0.22 -3.07 14.00
CA GLU A 146 -0.30 -2.74 15.41
C GLU A 146 0.29 -1.34 15.64
N TYR A 147 -0.48 -0.33 15.25
CA TYR A 147 -0.05 1.04 15.33
C TYR A 147 -0.22 1.61 16.74
N GLY A 148 0.89 1.99 17.37
CA GLY A 148 0.90 2.76 18.60
C GLY A 148 0.46 4.21 18.36
N GLN A 149 0.17 4.94 19.43
CA GLN A 149 -0.11 6.38 19.35
C GLN A 149 1.19 7.16 19.15
N LEU A 150 1.55 7.44 17.89
CA LEU A 150 2.71 8.25 17.56
C LEU A 150 2.34 9.73 17.49
N PRO A 151 3.22 10.64 17.96
CA PRO A 151 3.11 12.05 17.64
C PRO A 151 3.41 12.27 16.15
N GLN A 152 3.12 13.45 15.64
CA GLN A 152 3.63 13.86 14.34
C GLN A 152 5.16 14.00 14.41
N VAL A 153 5.85 13.56 13.35
CA VAL A 153 7.32 13.48 13.28
C VAL A 153 7.85 14.41 12.22
N GLU A 154 8.88 15.18 12.56
CA GLU A 154 9.61 16.01 11.61
C GLU A 154 10.57 15.13 10.80
N CYS A 155 10.34 15.00 9.49
CA CYS A 155 11.18 14.16 8.63
C CYS A 155 11.11 14.58 7.16
N HIS A 156 12.00 14.02 6.35
CA HIS A 156 11.90 14.04 4.89
C HIS A 156 10.92 12.95 4.44
N ALA A 157 9.63 13.28 4.39
CA ALA A 157 8.53 12.33 4.21
C ALA A 157 8.69 11.41 2.99
N GLY A 158 9.08 11.94 1.84
CA GLY A 158 9.27 11.14 0.63
C GLY A 158 10.43 10.15 0.74
N GLN A 159 11.52 10.52 1.40
CA GLN A 159 12.65 9.63 1.63
C GLN A 159 12.29 8.53 2.64
N LEU A 160 11.51 8.85 3.66
CA LEU A 160 11.01 7.85 4.61
C LEU A 160 10.05 6.85 3.93
N ASN A 161 9.18 7.32 3.04
CA ASN A 161 8.34 6.45 2.21
C ASN A 161 9.17 5.51 1.31
N GLN A 162 10.32 5.98 0.80
CA GLN A 162 11.26 5.13 0.06
C GLN A 162 11.84 4.03 0.96
N VAL A 163 12.13 4.31 2.22
CA VAL A 163 12.57 3.29 3.20
C VAL A 163 11.49 2.23 3.40
N PHE A 164 10.24 2.64 3.63
CA PHE A 164 9.12 1.72 3.78
C PHE A 164 8.92 0.85 2.54
N MET A 165 8.96 1.44 1.35
CA MET A 165 8.86 0.72 0.09
C MET A 165 9.94 -0.35 -0.05
N ASN A 166 11.19 -0.01 0.25
CA ASN A 166 12.32 -0.94 0.17
C ASN A 166 12.17 -2.11 1.14
N ILE A 167 11.82 -1.83 2.40
CA ILE A 167 11.73 -2.85 3.45
C ILE A 167 10.52 -3.75 3.21
N ILE A 168 9.34 -3.19 2.95
CA ILE A 168 8.11 -3.97 2.71
C ILE A 168 8.23 -4.80 1.42
N SER A 169 8.80 -4.23 0.34
CA SER A 169 9.08 -5.01 -0.88
C SER A 169 10.03 -6.17 -0.62
N ASN A 170 11.06 -5.98 0.21
CA ASN A 170 11.99 -7.06 0.57
C ASN A 170 11.30 -8.14 1.40
N ALA A 171 10.41 -7.79 2.32
CA ALA A 171 9.60 -8.74 3.07
C ALA A 171 8.72 -9.59 2.13
N ILE A 172 8.02 -8.96 1.16
CA ILE A 172 7.22 -9.68 0.17
C ILE A 172 8.10 -10.61 -0.68
N ASP A 173 9.27 -10.14 -1.15
CA ASP A 173 10.19 -10.96 -1.93
C ASP A 173 10.69 -12.18 -1.14
N ALA A 174 10.99 -12.04 0.16
CA ALA A 174 11.41 -13.14 1.04
C ALA A 174 10.30 -14.19 1.23
N LEU A 175 9.05 -13.75 1.29
CA LEU A 175 7.88 -14.63 1.34
C LEU A 175 7.66 -15.33 0.00
N ASP A 176 7.75 -14.63 -1.13
CA ASP A 176 7.66 -15.19 -2.47
C ASP A 176 8.75 -16.26 -2.70
N GLU A 177 9.99 -16.03 -2.24
CA GLU A 177 11.07 -17.02 -2.30
C GLU A 177 10.80 -18.24 -1.39
N SER A 178 10.26 -18.03 -0.19
CA SER A 178 9.87 -19.11 0.73
C SER A 178 8.79 -20.01 0.14
N ASN A 179 7.87 -19.43 -0.66
CA ASN A 179 6.77 -20.15 -1.29
C ASN A 179 7.23 -21.14 -2.36
N GLN A 180 8.40 -20.94 -3.00
CA GLN A 180 8.92 -21.86 -4.02
C GLN A 180 9.16 -23.29 -3.50
N GLN A 181 9.27 -23.47 -2.18
CA GLN A 181 9.50 -24.77 -1.52
C GLN A 181 8.28 -25.26 -0.74
N ARG A 182 7.12 -24.62 -0.88
CA ARG A 182 5.89 -24.93 -0.14
C ARG A 182 4.72 -25.13 -1.10
N SER A 183 3.90 -26.12 -0.84
CA SER A 183 2.62 -26.31 -1.52
C SER A 183 1.58 -25.25 -1.08
N PHE A 184 0.57 -25.02 -1.89
CA PHE A 184 -0.54 -24.09 -1.56
C PHE A 184 -1.20 -24.46 -0.21
N ALA A 185 -1.41 -25.77 0.05
CA ALA A 185 -2.00 -26.26 1.30
C ALA A 185 -1.11 -25.95 2.51
N GLU A 186 0.21 -26.08 2.39
CA GLU A 186 1.15 -25.74 3.47
C GLU A 186 1.18 -24.24 3.74
N ILE A 187 1.08 -23.40 2.70
CA ILE A 187 1.00 -21.96 2.89
C ILE A 187 -0.33 -21.58 3.55
N GLN A 188 -1.42 -22.26 3.22
CA GLN A 188 -2.73 -22.02 3.84
C GLN A 188 -2.74 -22.43 5.33
N GLN A 189 -2.04 -23.50 5.72
CA GLN A 189 -1.91 -23.92 7.12
C GLN A 189 -0.98 -23.00 7.93
N HIS A 190 0.06 -22.48 7.30
CA HIS A 190 1.01 -21.54 7.88
C HIS A 190 1.12 -20.30 7.00
N PRO A 191 0.20 -19.34 7.13
CA PRO A 191 0.10 -18.19 6.25
C PRO A 191 1.36 -17.34 6.24
N ASN A 192 1.67 -16.81 5.06
CA ASN A 192 2.65 -15.76 4.93
C ASN A 192 2.15 -14.51 5.65
N ARG A 193 3.03 -13.89 6.44
CA ARG A 193 2.65 -12.76 7.29
C ARG A 193 3.69 -11.66 7.22
N ILE A 194 3.18 -10.43 7.15
CA ILE A 194 3.95 -9.20 7.40
C ILE A 194 3.28 -8.49 8.57
N GLN A 195 4.06 -8.17 9.59
CA GLN A 195 3.58 -7.43 10.75
C GLN A 195 4.28 -6.08 10.83
N ILE A 196 3.51 -5.03 11.06
CA ILE A 196 4.02 -3.67 11.25
C ILE A 196 3.56 -3.17 12.61
N PHE A 197 4.52 -2.90 13.45
CA PHE A 197 4.30 -2.40 14.81
C PHE A 197 4.98 -1.05 14.98
N THR A 198 4.34 -0.10 15.65
CA THR A 198 4.93 1.22 15.92
C THR A 198 4.76 1.59 17.38
N LYS A 199 5.76 2.25 17.94
CA LYS A 199 5.72 2.75 19.32
C LYS A 199 6.55 4.01 19.51
N VAL A 200 6.21 4.78 20.51
CA VAL A 200 7.10 5.79 21.08
C VAL A 200 8.13 5.08 21.96
N ILE A 201 9.42 5.36 21.79
CA ILE A 201 10.49 4.81 22.64
C ILE A 201 10.60 5.65 23.90
N ASP A 202 10.69 6.98 23.69
CA ASP A 202 10.77 8.00 24.73
C ASP A 202 10.22 9.33 24.19
N ASP A 203 10.33 10.41 24.95
CA ASP A 203 9.82 11.74 24.57
C ASP A 203 10.41 12.29 23.24
N ASN A 204 11.49 11.71 22.72
CA ASN A 204 12.22 12.19 21.57
C ASN A 204 12.28 11.21 20.39
N TRP A 205 11.91 9.94 20.58
CA TRP A 205 12.12 8.91 19.59
C TRP A 205 10.89 8.05 19.35
N VAL A 206 10.69 7.68 18.09
CA VAL A 206 9.70 6.67 17.68
C VAL A 206 10.40 5.49 17.02
N ALA A 207 9.80 4.30 17.17
CA ALA A 207 10.23 3.08 16.50
C ALA A 207 9.14 2.55 15.58
N ILE A 208 9.57 2.10 14.40
CA ILE A 208 8.76 1.37 13.43
C ILE A 208 9.41 0.00 13.22
N HIS A 209 8.67 -1.05 13.49
CA HIS A 209 9.06 -2.44 13.35
C HIS A 209 8.33 -3.04 12.15
N ILE A 210 9.03 -3.64 11.22
CA ILE A 210 8.48 -4.32 10.05
C ILE A 210 9.08 -5.71 10.02
N SER A 211 8.26 -6.73 10.26
CA SER A 211 8.69 -8.12 10.31
C SER A 211 7.94 -8.99 9.29
N ASP A 212 8.61 -10.01 8.80
CA ASP A 212 8.06 -11.08 7.99
C ASP A 212 8.36 -12.46 8.61
N ASN A 213 7.60 -13.48 8.22
CA ASN A 213 7.83 -14.87 8.62
C ASN A 213 8.43 -15.72 7.49
N GLY A 214 9.19 -15.08 6.59
CA GLY A 214 9.89 -15.73 5.48
C GLY A 214 11.11 -16.54 5.90
N ARG A 215 12.09 -16.69 4.98
CA ARG A 215 13.29 -17.48 5.23
C ARG A 215 14.20 -16.96 6.33
N GLY A 216 14.08 -15.65 6.64
CA GLY A 216 15.05 -14.98 7.51
C GLY A 216 16.41 -14.83 6.84
N VAL A 217 17.36 -14.35 7.62
CA VAL A 217 18.75 -14.13 7.19
C VAL A 217 19.68 -14.77 8.21
N CYS A 218 20.76 -15.41 7.73
CA CYS A 218 21.78 -15.96 8.61
C CYS A 218 22.48 -14.83 9.38
N GLU A 219 22.79 -15.04 10.65
CA GLU A 219 23.48 -14.06 11.52
C GLU A 219 24.74 -13.46 10.89
N THR A 220 25.49 -14.29 10.14
CA THR A 220 26.71 -13.86 9.43
C THR A 220 26.46 -12.87 8.29
N VAL A 221 25.21 -12.78 7.81
CA VAL A 221 24.78 -11.91 6.70
C VAL A 221 24.17 -10.61 7.22
N GLY A 222 23.66 -10.59 8.46
CA GLY A 222 22.94 -9.47 9.04
C GLY A 222 23.72 -8.13 8.97
N SER A 223 25.02 -8.15 9.27
CA SER A 223 25.87 -6.96 9.22
C SER A 223 26.14 -6.45 7.81
N LYS A 224 26.06 -7.34 6.79
CA LYS A 224 26.33 -7.00 5.38
C LYS A 224 25.08 -6.57 4.60
N LEU A 225 23.88 -6.71 5.19
CA LEU A 225 22.62 -6.38 4.51
C LEU A 225 22.55 -4.92 4.07
N PHE A 226 23.23 -4.03 4.77
CA PHE A 226 23.27 -2.60 4.48
C PHE A 226 24.46 -2.19 3.59
N ASP A 227 25.34 -3.15 3.24
CA ASP A 227 26.46 -2.87 2.33
C ASP A 227 25.91 -2.61 0.91
N PRO A 228 26.42 -1.60 0.20
CA PRO A 228 26.03 -1.35 -1.18
C PRO A 228 26.31 -2.57 -2.07
N PHE A 229 25.35 -2.90 -2.95
CA PHE A 229 25.40 -4.02 -3.89
C PHE A 229 25.30 -5.42 -3.25
N PHE A 230 25.17 -5.54 -1.94
CA PHE A 230 24.93 -6.81 -1.30
C PHE A 230 23.49 -7.28 -1.59
N THR A 231 23.36 -8.49 -2.11
CA THR A 231 22.06 -9.11 -2.40
C THR A 231 22.18 -10.63 -2.32
N THR A 232 21.16 -11.25 -1.74
CA THR A 232 20.99 -12.72 -1.75
C THR A 232 20.13 -13.19 -2.94
N LYS A 233 19.57 -12.26 -3.73
CA LYS A 233 18.72 -12.55 -4.89
C LYS A 233 19.57 -12.93 -6.11
N PRO A 234 19.02 -13.75 -7.03
CA PRO A 234 19.68 -14.09 -8.28
C PRO A 234 20.07 -12.86 -9.09
N ILE A 235 21.14 -13.02 -9.91
CA ILE A 235 21.63 -11.97 -10.80
C ILE A 235 20.49 -11.40 -11.66
N GLY A 236 20.32 -10.07 -11.63
CA GLY A 236 19.27 -9.36 -12.36
C GLY A 236 17.94 -9.18 -11.60
N LYS A 237 17.70 -9.87 -10.47
CA LYS A 237 16.48 -9.72 -9.65
C LYS A 237 16.65 -8.79 -8.44
N GLY A 238 17.87 -8.46 -8.06
CA GLY A 238 18.15 -7.55 -6.95
C GLY A 238 19.32 -6.62 -7.29
N THR A 239 19.17 -5.32 -7.02
CA THR A 239 20.24 -4.33 -7.21
C THR A 239 21.20 -4.27 -6.03
N GLY A 240 20.81 -4.80 -4.87
CA GLY A 240 21.56 -4.70 -3.62
C GLY A 240 21.72 -3.27 -3.08
N LEU A 241 20.92 -2.32 -3.58
CA LEU A 241 21.02 -0.90 -3.20
C LEU A 241 19.88 -0.45 -2.29
N GLY A 242 18.74 -1.15 -2.25
CA GLY A 242 17.57 -0.70 -1.50
C GLY A 242 17.85 -0.50 -0.01
N LEU A 243 18.46 -1.48 0.66
CA LEU A 243 18.76 -1.39 2.09
C LEU A 243 19.90 -0.43 2.40
N SER A 244 20.91 -0.33 1.55
CA SER A 244 22.00 0.65 1.74
C SER A 244 21.50 2.09 1.61
N ILE A 245 20.56 2.35 0.68
CA ILE A 245 19.90 3.65 0.55
C ILE A 245 19.00 3.90 1.78
N SER A 246 18.27 2.90 2.25
CA SER A 246 17.45 3.01 3.45
C SER A 246 18.30 3.35 4.68
N TYR A 247 19.47 2.73 4.81
CA TYR A 247 20.42 3.04 5.87
C TYR A 247 20.91 4.50 5.81
N GLN A 248 21.28 4.97 4.63
CA GLN A 248 21.69 6.36 4.45
C GLN A 248 20.57 7.36 4.79
N ILE A 249 19.36 7.08 4.34
CA ILE A 249 18.20 7.92 4.64
C ILE A 249 17.97 8.00 6.16
N ILE A 250 17.93 6.87 6.84
CA ILE A 250 17.62 6.83 8.28
C ILE A 250 18.78 7.38 9.10
N VAL A 251 20.02 6.90 8.85
CA VAL A 251 21.15 7.22 9.72
C VAL A 251 21.78 8.57 9.38
N GLU A 252 22.09 8.80 8.09
CA GLU A 252 22.83 10.00 7.69
C GLU A 252 21.93 11.25 7.61
N LYS A 253 20.66 11.08 7.15
CA LYS A 253 19.78 12.25 6.94
C LYS A 253 18.81 12.51 8.09
N HIS A 254 18.34 11.46 8.77
CA HIS A 254 17.40 11.63 9.89
C HIS A 254 18.07 11.49 11.26
N GLY A 255 19.37 11.17 11.32
CA GLY A 255 20.06 10.94 12.59
C GLY A 255 19.50 9.77 13.38
N GLY A 256 18.81 8.86 12.69
CA GLY A 256 18.13 7.71 13.26
C GLY A 256 19.01 6.46 13.31
N ARG A 257 18.35 5.30 13.56
CA ARG A 257 18.99 3.99 13.56
C ARG A 257 18.17 3.04 12.70
N LEU A 258 18.85 2.22 11.89
CA LEU A 258 18.27 1.14 11.10
C LEU A 258 19.07 -0.13 11.35
N TYR A 259 18.41 -1.15 11.84
CA TYR A 259 18.98 -2.47 12.07
C TYR A 259 17.96 -3.57 11.83
N CYS A 260 18.43 -4.81 11.78
CA CYS A 260 17.59 -5.98 11.67
C CYS A 260 17.91 -6.99 12.75
N GLN A 261 16.92 -7.78 13.10
CA GLN A 261 17.04 -8.87 14.07
C GLN A 261 16.22 -10.09 13.62
N PRO A 262 16.66 -11.30 13.98
CA PRO A 262 15.90 -12.51 13.67
C PRO A 262 14.61 -12.54 14.49
N VAL A 263 13.52 -13.01 13.84
CA VAL A 263 12.25 -13.30 14.52
C VAL A 263 12.27 -14.74 15.02
N SER A 264 11.66 -14.99 16.19
CA SER A 264 11.55 -16.35 16.75
C SER A 264 10.88 -17.29 15.75
N GLY A 265 11.61 -18.36 15.34
CA GLY A 265 11.16 -19.38 14.42
C GLY A 265 11.74 -19.25 13.02
N LYS A 266 11.33 -18.31 12.23
CA LYS A 266 11.85 -17.96 10.89
C LYS A 266 11.41 -16.54 10.56
N GLY A 267 12.21 -15.83 9.75
CA GLY A 267 11.89 -14.48 9.32
C GLY A 267 12.87 -13.45 9.83
N ILE A 268 12.62 -12.18 9.49
CA ILE A 268 13.46 -11.06 9.88
C ILE A 268 12.57 -9.89 10.32
N GLU A 269 13.02 -9.14 11.29
CA GLU A 269 12.43 -7.86 11.66
C GLU A 269 13.43 -6.74 11.36
N PHE A 270 12.98 -5.75 10.63
CA PHE A 270 13.66 -4.48 10.47
C PHE A 270 13.12 -3.47 11.47
N VAL A 271 14.02 -2.81 12.18
CA VAL A 271 13.70 -1.78 13.15
C VAL A 271 14.24 -0.44 12.67
N ILE A 272 13.35 0.53 12.55
CA ILE A 272 13.63 1.92 12.17
C ILE A 272 13.36 2.78 13.39
N GLU A 273 14.38 3.44 13.92
CA GLU A 273 14.23 4.41 15.00
C GLU A 273 14.58 5.80 14.47
N ILE A 274 13.68 6.76 14.64
CA ILE A 274 13.89 8.14 14.20
C ILE A 274 13.50 9.12 15.30
N PRO A 275 14.20 10.28 15.38
CA PRO A 275 13.83 11.33 16.31
C PRO A 275 12.49 11.97 15.89
N ILE A 276 11.67 12.34 16.88
CA ILE A 276 10.40 13.04 16.65
C ILE A 276 10.65 14.42 16.04
N ARG A 277 11.73 15.10 16.47
CA ARG A 277 12.16 16.39 15.93
C ARG A 277 13.54 16.27 15.32
N GLN A 278 13.71 16.83 14.14
CA GLN A 278 15.02 16.91 13.53
C GLN A 278 15.85 17.97 14.26
N GLN A 279 17.07 17.60 14.67
CA GLN A 279 18.00 18.61 15.13
C GLN A 279 18.33 19.53 13.95
N ALA A 280 18.16 20.84 14.12
CA ALA A 280 18.58 21.80 13.12
C ALA A 280 20.03 21.49 12.77
N SER A 281 20.28 21.11 11.50
CA SER A 281 21.65 20.89 11.00
C SER A 281 22.43 22.17 11.29
N GLN A 282 23.36 22.12 12.23
CA GLN A 282 24.37 23.18 12.35
C GLN A 282 25.15 23.12 11.05
N ALA A 283 24.74 23.95 10.09
CA ALA A 283 25.58 24.28 8.94
C ALA A 283 26.81 25.00 9.48
N ALA A 284 27.94 24.27 9.50
CA ALA A 284 29.26 24.84 9.66
C ALA A 284 29.85 25.22 8.30
#